data_944fdc0388a2fdcfeacb91746f563d42
#
_entry.id   944fdc0388a2fdcfeacb91746f563d42
#
_cell.length_a   1.000
_cell.length_b   1.000
_cell.length_c   1.000
_cell.angle_alpha   90.00
_cell.angle_beta   90.00
_cell.angle_gamma   90.00
#
_symmetry.space_group_name_H-M   'P 1'
#
loop_
_entity.id
_entity.type
_entity.pdbx_description
1 polymer ?
#
loop_
_entity_poly.entity_id
_entity_poly.type
_entity_poly.pdbx_seq_one_letter_code
_entity_poly.pdbx_strand_id
1 'polypeptide(L)'
;MKVIILCGGLGSRLAEETKKKPKPMVEIGGKPIIRHIMGIYSQFGYKDFILAAGYKAEYIKNYFNKKNFHLNIKIINTGRNTLTGGRLLRLKKLFKKGDNFMLTYGDGLSSQNIKKLIKFHLSHKKIATIT
;
A
#
# COMPACT_ATOMS: atom_id res chain seq x y z
N MET A 1 -4.00 -12.35 5.85
CA MET A 1 -4.75 -11.21 5.22
C MET A 1 -3.72 -10.31 4.54
N LYS A 2 -3.93 -9.97 3.27
CA LYS A 2 -3.01 -9.13 2.49
C LYS A 2 -3.27 -7.65 2.73
N VAL A 3 -2.23 -6.83 2.67
CA VAL A 3 -2.31 -5.36 2.75
C VAL A 3 -2.04 -4.77 1.37
N ILE A 4 -3.01 -4.08 0.80
CA ILE A 4 -2.85 -3.34 -0.45
C ILE A 4 -2.44 -1.91 -0.11
N ILE A 5 -1.34 -1.44 -0.71
CA ILE A 5 -0.90 -0.05 -0.60
C ILE A 5 -1.03 0.60 -1.97
N LEU A 6 -1.86 1.64 -2.07
CA LEU A 6 -2.05 2.43 -3.27
C LEU A 6 -0.88 3.42 -3.43
N CYS A 7 0.00 3.16 -4.37
CA CYS A 7 1.23 3.94 -4.58
C CYS A 7 1.44 4.34 -6.05
N GLY A 8 0.36 4.43 -6.83
CA GLY A 8 0.42 4.72 -8.26
C GLY A 8 0.03 6.13 -8.67
N GLY A 9 -0.30 7.01 -7.73
CA GLY A 9 -0.71 8.40 -8.01
C GLY A 9 0.44 9.29 -8.47
N LEU A 10 0.09 10.38 -9.18
CA LEU A 10 1.08 11.35 -9.72
C LEU A 10 1.74 12.21 -8.64
N GLY A 11 1.10 12.40 -7.48
CA GLY A 11 1.63 13.20 -6.37
C GLY A 11 1.76 14.69 -6.66
N SER A 12 0.89 15.24 -7.51
CA SER A 12 0.97 16.62 -8.05
C SER A 12 1.10 17.73 -7.00
N ARG A 13 0.60 17.50 -5.79
CA ARG A 13 0.67 18.48 -4.67
C ARG A 13 2.05 18.64 -4.05
N LEU A 14 2.99 17.71 -4.30
CA LEU A 14 4.40 17.78 -3.88
C LEU A 14 5.30 17.82 -5.13
N ALA A 15 5.05 18.78 -6.00
CA ALA A 15 5.59 18.83 -7.37
C ALA A 15 7.12 18.73 -7.45
N GLU A 16 7.85 19.37 -6.52
CA GLU A 16 9.32 19.37 -6.53
C GLU A 16 9.92 17.99 -6.22
N GLU A 17 9.48 17.37 -5.13
CA GLU A 17 9.95 16.04 -4.69
C GLU A 17 9.46 14.93 -5.63
N THR A 18 8.23 15.02 -6.12
CA THR A 18 7.64 13.98 -6.97
C THR A 18 8.13 14.01 -8.42
N LYS A 19 8.80 15.08 -8.85
CA LYS A 19 9.55 15.08 -10.13
C LYS A 19 10.66 14.03 -10.16
N LYS A 20 11.31 13.76 -9.03
CA LYS A 20 12.44 12.80 -8.95
C LYS A 20 11.98 11.39 -8.53
N LYS A 21 11.09 11.27 -7.55
CA LYS A 21 10.61 9.98 -7.00
C LYS A 21 9.09 9.99 -6.76
N PRO A 22 8.39 8.84 -6.78
CA PRO A 22 6.96 8.82 -6.51
C PRO A 22 6.70 9.15 -5.04
N LYS A 23 5.55 9.79 -4.74
CA LYS A 23 5.20 10.30 -3.41
C LYS A 23 5.42 9.30 -2.25
N PRO A 24 5.04 8.02 -2.36
CA PRO A 24 5.30 7.04 -1.30
C PRO A 24 6.78 6.76 -1.00
N MET A 25 7.67 7.20 -1.89
CA MET A 25 9.12 7.06 -1.77
C MET A 25 9.82 8.32 -1.24
N VAL A 26 9.06 9.37 -0.92
CA VAL A 26 9.58 10.52 -0.17
C VAL A 26 10.00 10.04 1.22
N GLU A 27 11.16 10.49 1.68
CA GLU A 27 11.76 9.99 2.90
C GLU A 27 11.40 10.86 4.11
N ILE A 28 11.13 10.20 5.22
CA ILE A 28 10.97 10.78 6.55
C ILE A 28 11.94 10.05 7.46
N GLY A 29 12.87 10.78 8.10
CA GLY A 29 13.87 10.14 8.95
C GLY A 29 14.73 9.10 8.22
N GLY A 30 15.10 9.34 6.96
CA GLY A 30 15.95 8.45 6.17
C GLY A 30 15.26 7.18 5.64
N LYS A 31 13.93 7.09 5.77
CA LYS A 31 13.14 5.94 5.27
C LYS A 31 11.95 6.43 4.44
N PRO A 32 11.65 5.81 3.29
CA PRO A 32 10.45 6.14 2.52
C PRO A 32 9.16 6.00 3.33
N ILE A 33 8.19 6.89 3.10
CA ILE A 33 6.87 6.85 3.77
C ILE A 33 6.24 5.45 3.70
N ILE A 34 6.29 4.81 2.54
CA ILE A 34 5.76 3.45 2.36
C ILE A 34 6.37 2.43 3.33
N ARG A 35 7.63 2.61 3.73
CA ARG A 35 8.30 1.74 4.71
C ARG A 35 7.76 1.93 6.13
N HIS A 36 7.41 3.15 6.51
CA HIS A 36 6.73 3.43 7.77
C HIS A 36 5.36 2.80 7.81
N ILE A 37 4.57 2.92 6.71
CA ILE A 37 3.27 2.28 6.58
C ILE A 37 3.40 0.76 6.74
N MET A 38 4.31 0.13 6.00
CA MET A 38 4.54 -1.32 6.11
C MET A 38 4.96 -1.73 7.53
N GLY A 39 5.76 -0.90 8.21
CA GLY A 39 6.16 -1.11 9.60
C GLY A 39 4.96 -1.17 10.55
N ILE A 40 4.01 -0.25 10.40
CA ILE A 40 2.77 -0.22 11.20
C ILE A 40 2.02 -1.56 11.09
N TYR A 41 1.76 -2.04 9.87
CA TYR A 41 1.07 -3.32 9.67
C TYR A 41 1.87 -4.51 10.17
N SER A 42 3.20 -4.49 9.96
CA SER A 42 4.10 -5.58 10.37
C SER A 42 4.17 -5.77 11.88
N GLN A 43 4.06 -4.70 12.68
CA GLN A 43 3.98 -4.77 14.15
C GLN A 43 2.77 -5.59 14.63
N PHE A 44 1.71 -5.65 13.83
CA PHE A 44 0.51 -6.46 14.10
C PHE A 44 0.56 -7.85 13.44
N GLY A 45 1.71 -8.23 12.83
CA GLY A 45 1.91 -9.54 12.20
C GLY A 45 1.51 -9.63 10.72
N TYR A 46 1.09 -8.53 10.08
CA TYR A 46 0.73 -8.52 8.65
C TYR A 46 1.97 -8.24 7.80
N LYS A 47 2.47 -9.27 7.13
CA LYS A 47 3.74 -9.24 6.36
C LYS A 47 3.55 -9.39 4.85
N ASP A 48 2.31 -9.60 4.37
CA ASP A 48 1.99 -9.77 2.95
C ASP A 48 1.47 -8.47 2.35
N PHE A 49 2.28 -7.85 1.50
CA PHE A 49 1.99 -6.55 0.90
C PHE A 49 1.83 -6.64 -0.62
N ILE A 50 0.81 -5.96 -1.14
CA ILE A 50 0.63 -5.71 -2.57
C ILE A 50 0.75 -4.21 -2.79
N LEU A 51 1.79 -3.79 -3.51
CA LEU A 51 2.01 -2.41 -3.88
C LEU A 51 1.36 -2.16 -5.24
N ALA A 52 0.23 -1.45 -5.25
CA ALA A 52 -0.48 -1.05 -6.47
C ALA A 52 0.22 0.17 -7.08
N ALA A 53 1.31 -0.07 -7.78
CA ALA A 53 2.15 0.95 -8.39
C ALA A 53 1.57 1.50 -9.70
N GLY A 54 2.10 2.61 -10.18
CA GLY A 54 1.70 3.26 -11.43
C GLY A 54 2.76 4.25 -11.87
N TYR A 55 2.58 5.54 -11.55
CA TYR A 55 3.61 6.53 -11.82
C TYR A 55 4.95 6.13 -11.17
N LYS A 56 6.01 6.09 -11.96
CA LYS A 56 7.36 5.67 -11.54
C LYS A 56 7.39 4.30 -10.82
N ALA A 57 6.60 3.33 -11.28
CA ALA A 57 6.57 1.98 -10.71
C ALA A 57 7.96 1.32 -10.64
N GLU A 58 8.81 1.56 -11.63
CA GLU A 58 10.17 1.01 -11.66
C GLU A 58 11.06 1.56 -10.54
N TYR A 59 10.86 2.81 -10.11
CA TYR A 59 11.57 3.36 -8.95
C TYR A 59 11.25 2.54 -7.67
N ILE A 60 9.97 2.22 -7.46
CA ILE A 60 9.52 1.40 -6.32
C ILE A 60 10.10 0.00 -6.42
N LYS A 61 10.03 -0.65 -7.59
CA LYS A 61 10.61 -1.98 -7.82
C LYS A 61 12.10 -2.01 -7.49
N ASN A 62 12.86 -1.07 -8.04
CA ASN A 62 14.31 -1.00 -7.84
C ASN A 62 14.69 -0.83 -6.37
N TYR A 63 13.91 -0.07 -5.61
CA TYR A 63 14.14 0.09 -4.18
C TYR A 63 13.94 -1.21 -3.43
N PHE A 64 12.84 -1.92 -3.66
CA PHE A 64 12.51 -3.13 -2.92
C PHE A 64 13.32 -4.35 -3.37
N ASN A 65 13.75 -4.42 -4.63
CA ASN A 65 14.61 -5.51 -5.12
C ASN A 65 16.03 -5.48 -4.55
N LYS A 66 16.53 -4.31 -4.15
CA LYS A 66 17.90 -4.13 -3.63
C LYS A 66 18.07 -4.55 -2.17
N LYS A 67 16.99 -4.79 -1.44
CA LYS A 67 17.03 -5.00 0.01
C LYS A 67 16.10 -6.15 0.41
N ASN A 68 16.60 -7.02 1.28
CA ASN A 68 15.75 -8.01 1.95
C ASN A 68 15.08 -7.37 3.17
N PHE A 69 13.77 -7.35 3.18
CA PHE A 69 12.97 -6.73 4.24
C PHE A 69 12.29 -7.75 5.17
N HIS A 70 12.48 -9.06 4.95
CA HIS A 70 11.73 -10.13 5.63
C HIS A 70 10.21 -9.96 5.52
N LEU A 71 9.75 -9.38 4.41
CA LEU A 71 8.35 -9.13 4.07
C LEU A 71 8.05 -9.73 2.71
N ASN A 72 6.85 -10.27 2.55
CA ASN A 72 6.35 -10.72 1.25
C ASN A 72 5.76 -9.53 0.50
N ILE A 73 6.49 -8.99 -0.48
CA ILE A 73 6.13 -7.79 -1.20
C ILE A 73 5.91 -8.13 -2.68
N LYS A 74 4.67 -7.93 -3.15
CA LYS A 74 4.32 -8.05 -4.56
C LYS A 74 4.03 -6.67 -5.15
N ILE A 75 4.79 -6.26 -6.16
CA ILE A 75 4.63 -4.96 -6.81
C ILE A 75 3.94 -5.17 -8.16
N ILE A 76 2.77 -4.55 -8.32
CA ILE A 76 1.96 -4.65 -9.54
C ILE A 76 1.85 -3.27 -10.16
N ASN A 77 2.29 -3.14 -11.40
CA ASN A 77 2.04 -1.92 -12.18
C ASN A 77 0.56 -1.92 -12.61
N THR A 78 -0.21 -1.06 -11.99
CA THR A 78 -1.64 -0.89 -12.24
C THR A 78 -1.94 0.26 -13.23
N GLY A 79 -0.92 0.78 -13.91
CA GLY A 79 -1.03 1.84 -14.90
C GLY A 79 -0.93 3.25 -14.29
N ARG A 80 -0.39 4.18 -15.11
CA ARG A 80 -0.13 5.56 -14.69
C ARG A 80 -1.42 6.34 -14.43
N ASN A 81 -2.37 6.26 -15.34
CA ASN A 81 -3.60 7.05 -15.34
C ASN A 81 -4.81 6.30 -14.74
N THR A 82 -4.56 5.22 -14.00
CA THR A 82 -5.61 4.41 -13.40
C THR A 82 -6.07 5.01 -12.08
N LEU A 83 -7.36 5.22 -11.92
CA LEU A 83 -7.97 5.69 -10.68
C LEU A 83 -8.00 4.58 -9.61
N THR A 84 -8.30 4.94 -8.36
CA THR A 84 -8.28 4.06 -7.18
C THR A 84 -9.04 2.75 -7.39
N GLY A 85 -10.31 2.81 -7.77
CA GLY A 85 -11.13 1.62 -8.03
C GLY A 85 -10.60 0.75 -9.17
N GLY A 86 -10.11 1.39 -10.25
CA GLY A 86 -9.49 0.69 -11.36
C GLY A 86 -8.22 -0.05 -10.96
N ARG A 87 -7.42 0.49 -10.02
CA ARG A 87 -6.25 -0.22 -9.49
C ARG A 87 -6.65 -1.48 -8.75
N LEU A 88 -7.67 -1.39 -7.90
CA LEU A 88 -8.19 -2.55 -7.17
C LEU A 88 -8.73 -3.62 -8.13
N LEU A 89 -9.47 -3.22 -9.15
CA LEU A 89 -9.99 -4.14 -10.16
C LEU A 89 -8.87 -4.93 -10.86
N ARG A 90 -7.74 -4.29 -11.17
CA ARG A 90 -6.56 -4.95 -11.77
C ARG A 90 -5.88 -5.95 -10.84
N LEU A 91 -6.11 -5.85 -9.53
CA LEU A 91 -5.61 -6.79 -8.53
C LEU A 91 -6.57 -7.96 -8.27
N LYS A 92 -7.79 -7.96 -8.84
CA LYS A 92 -8.84 -8.95 -8.57
C LYS A 92 -8.33 -10.40 -8.64
N LYS A 93 -7.49 -10.73 -9.61
CA LYS A 93 -6.95 -12.09 -9.81
C LYS A 93 -6.05 -12.59 -8.65
N LEU A 94 -5.64 -11.71 -7.73
CA LEU A 94 -4.82 -12.06 -6.56
C LEU A 94 -5.65 -12.48 -5.34
N PHE A 95 -6.97 -12.43 -5.47
CA PHE A 95 -7.94 -12.72 -4.40
C PHE A 95 -8.95 -13.75 -4.85
N LYS A 96 -9.39 -14.57 -3.91
CA LYS A 96 -10.54 -15.47 -4.08
C LYS A 96 -11.83 -14.78 -3.62
N LYS A 97 -12.97 -15.29 -4.03
CA LYS A 97 -14.28 -14.85 -3.52
C LYS A 97 -14.31 -15.04 -2.00
N GLY A 98 -14.65 -14.00 -1.25
CA GLY A 98 -14.70 -14.02 0.22
C GLY A 98 -13.38 -13.64 0.92
N ASP A 99 -12.28 -13.44 0.19
CA ASP A 99 -11.04 -12.96 0.81
C ASP A 99 -11.22 -11.54 1.37
N ASN A 100 -10.86 -11.35 2.63
CA ASN A 100 -10.70 -10.02 3.23
C ASN A 100 -9.27 -9.50 2.96
N PHE A 101 -9.17 -8.20 2.72
CA PHE A 101 -7.89 -7.50 2.60
C PHE A 101 -7.96 -6.14 3.27
N MET A 102 -6.82 -5.60 3.60
CA MET A 102 -6.68 -4.23 4.07
C MET A 102 -6.21 -3.34 2.93
N LEU A 103 -6.69 -2.10 2.91
CA LEU A 103 -6.34 -1.11 1.90
C LEU A 103 -5.90 0.19 2.59
N THR A 104 -4.77 0.73 2.14
CA THR A 104 -4.30 2.04 2.57
C THR A 104 -3.65 2.81 1.42
N TYR A 105 -3.55 4.13 1.57
CA TYR A 105 -2.78 4.97 0.67
C TYR A 105 -1.29 4.92 1.01
N GLY A 106 -0.44 5.11 0.01
CA GLY A 106 1.02 5.06 0.15
C GLY A 106 1.66 6.31 0.76
N ASP A 107 0.86 7.25 1.23
CA ASP A 107 1.28 8.55 1.78
C ASP A 107 0.55 8.93 3.09
N GLY A 108 -0.30 8.06 3.60
CA GLY A 108 -1.03 8.25 4.86
C GLY A 108 -0.48 7.37 5.98
N LEU A 109 -0.13 7.98 7.11
CA LEU A 109 0.24 7.29 8.35
C LEU A 109 -0.93 7.37 9.33
N SER A 110 -1.12 6.32 10.13
CA SER A 110 -2.16 6.26 11.15
C SER A 110 -1.64 5.54 12.40
N SER A 111 -2.08 5.97 13.56
CA SER A 111 -1.86 5.30 14.85
C SER A 111 -2.93 4.23 15.16
N GLN A 112 -3.78 3.90 14.19
CA GLN A 112 -4.87 2.94 14.34
C GLN A 112 -4.38 1.56 14.78
N ASN A 113 -5.02 1.00 15.79
CA ASN A 113 -4.78 -0.38 16.21
C ASN A 113 -5.40 -1.36 15.20
N ILE A 114 -4.56 -1.94 14.35
CA ILE A 114 -5.00 -2.80 13.23
C ILE A 114 -5.74 -4.05 13.74
N LYS A 115 -5.33 -4.64 14.87
CA LYS A 115 -6.04 -5.81 15.44
C LYS A 115 -7.46 -5.48 15.87
N LYS A 116 -7.66 -4.32 16.54
CA LYS A 116 -8.99 -3.85 16.94
C LYS A 116 -9.85 -3.54 15.73
N LEU A 117 -9.29 -2.90 14.71
CA LEU A 117 -9.98 -2.59 13.45
C LEU A 117 -10.49 -3.87 12.75
N ILE A 118 -9.65 -4.88 12.64
CA ILE A 118 -10.05 -6.14 12.00
C ILE A 118 -11.10 -6.87 12.84
N LYS A 119 -10.92 -6.93 14.16
CA LYS A 119 -11.94 -7.51 15.06
C LYS A 119 -13.31 -6.84 14.87
N PHE A 120 -13.32 -5.50 14.80
CA PHE A 120 -14.53 -4.72 14.52
C PHE A 120 -15.10 -5.05 13.14
N HIS A 121 -14.28 -5.07 12.09
CA HIS A 121 -14.73 -5.44 10.74
C HIS A 121 -15.42 -6.79 10.69
N LEU A 122 -14.82 -7.80 11.32
CA LEU A 122 -15.37 -9.16 11.33
C LEU A 122 -16.67 -9.27 12.17
N SER A 123 -16.83 -8.44 13.21
CA SER A 123 -18.00 -8.50 14.09
C SER A 123 -19.30 -8.01 13.46
N HIS A 124 -19.23 -6.97 12.62
CA HIS A 124 -20.44 -6.37 12.03
C HIS A 124 -20.88 -6.99 10.69
N LYS A 125 -20.08 -7.91 10.11
CA LYS A 125 -20.37 -8.64 8.88
C LYS A 125 -20.71 -7.76 7.65
N LYS A 126 -20.25 -6.51 7.62
CA LYS A 126 -20.43 -5.60 6.47
C LYS A 126 -19.29 -5.78 5.46
N ILE A 127 -19.52 -5.33 4.23
CA ILE A 127 -18.56 -5.46 3.13
C ILE A 127 -17.29 -4.64 3.36
N ALA A 128 -17.40 -3.48 4.00
CA ALA A 128 -16.27 -2.58 4.22
C ALA A 128 -16.32 -1.90 5.59
N THR A 129 -15.15 -1.57 6.12
CA THR A 129 -14.94 -0.69 7.27
C THR A 129 -13.97 0.40 6.83
N ILE A 130 -14.29 1.66 7.11
CA ILE A 130 -13.48 2.82 6.78
C ILE A 130 -13.07 3.49 8.10
N THR A 131 -11.82 3.97 8.17
CA THR A 131 -11.26 4.72 9.31
C THR A 131 -10.72 6.05 8.84
#